data_87443369b3db2e3914df98e14056e598
#
_entry.id   87443369b3db2e3914df98e14056e598
#
_cell.length_a   1.000
_cell.length_b   1.000
_cell.length_c   1.000
_cell.angle_alpha   90.00
_cell.angle_beta   90.00
_cell.angle_gamma   90.00
#
_symmetry.space_group_name_H-M   'P 1'
#
loop_
_entity.id
_entity.type
_entity.pdbx_description
1 polymer ?
#
loop_
_entity_poly.entity_id
_entity_poly.type
_entity_poly.pdbx_seq_one_letter_code
_entity_poly.pdbx_strand_id
1 'polypeptide(L)'
;MSHYHFPTQFRALYDYALALYRAGRRGAEGYFDADQTAWLAANGLTAQHLYDYAEDDAGGGEPGFGHALAIETIRRDYFLNVQGGRGTGVVADPANWPDKTAAVDGLVWLPRILPKARAKLRGELPATMMYGCGGDRRFFKENDILPAEFLALIWRAGADDAAIIAWVKRRKAGR
;
A
#
# COMPACT_ATOMS: atom_id res chain seq x y z
N MET A 1 18.60 -13.69 -1.38
CA MET A 1 17.71 -12.76 -2.11
C MET A 1 18.47 -11.46 -2.35
N SER A 2 18.54 -10.96 -3.58
CA SER A 2 19.25 -9.70 -3.85
C SER A 2 18.32 -8.51 -3.63
N HIS A 3 18.62 -7.66 -2.65
CA HIS A 3 17.87 -6.42 -2.38
C HIS A 3 17.99 -5.43 -3.55
N TYR A 4 19.17 -5.38 -4.17
CA TYR A 4 19.46 -4.46 -5.27
C TYR A 4 18.57 -4.73 -6.50
N HIS A 5 18.20 -5.98 -6.76
CA HIS A 5 17.38 -6.35 -7.91
C HIS A 5 15.87 -6.33 -7.66
N PHE A 6 15.43 -5.97 -6.44
CA PHE A 6 14.00 -5.91 -6.13
C PHE A 6 13.21 -5.01 -7.09
N PRO A 7 13.64 -3.76 -7.39
CA PRO A 7 12.89 -2.89 -8.31
C PRO A 7 12.72 -3.48 -9.71
N THR A 8 13.75 -4.14 -10.24
CA THR A 8 13.71 -4.76 -11.57
C THR A 8 12.75 -5.94 -11.62
N GLN A 9 12.81 -6.81 -10.61
CA GLN A 9 11.92 -7.97 -10.53
C GLN A 9 10.46 -7.56 -10.25
N PHE A 10 10.27 -6.58 -9.37
CA PHE A 10 8.94 -6.01 -9.12
C PHE A 10 8.36 -5.38 -10.38
N ARG A 11 9.17 -4.67 -11.18
CA ARG A 11 8.76 -4.10 -12.46
C ARG A 11 8.27 -5.17 -13.43
N ALA A 12 9.00 -6.26 -13.57
CA ALA A 12 8.62 -7.35 -14.46
C ALA A 12 7.26 -7.95 -14.07
N LEU A 13 7.02 -8.19 -12.77
CA LEU A 13 5.75 -8.72 -12.29
C LEU A 13 4.60 -7.71 -12.39
N TYR A 14 4.88 -6.43 -12.16
CA TYR A 14 3.90 -5.35 -12.32
C TYR A 14 3.42 -5.26 -13.79
N ASP A 15 4.35 -5.21 -14.75
CA ASP A 15 4.03 -5.12 -16.16
C ASP A 15 3.28 -6.39 -16.64
N TYR A 16 3.66 -7.56 -16.11
CA TYR A 16 2.97 -8.81 -16.41
C TYR A 16 1.52 -8.80 -15.88
N ALA A 17 1.29 -8.37 -14.63
CA ALA A 17 -0.05 -8.23 -14.07
C ALA A 17 -0.91 -7.24 -14.88
N LEU A 18 -0.33 -6.09 -15.25
CA LEU A 18 -1.01 -5.09 -16.06
C LEU A 18 -1.40 -5.62 -17.44
N ALA A 19 -0.52 -6.38 -18.08
CA ALA A 19 -0.81 -7.03 -19.36
C ALA A 19 -1.96 -8.04 -19.25
N LEU A 20 -1.98 -8.86 -18.20
CA LEU A 20 -3.07 -9.82 -17.94
C LEU A 20 -4.41 -9.10 -17.71
N TYR A 21 -4.40 -8.03 -16.90
CA TYR A 21 -5.60 -7.25 -16.65
C TYR A 21 -6.15 -6.61 -17.93
N ARG A 22 -5.28 -6.01 -18.75
CA ARG A 22 -5.63 -5.43 -20.07
C ARG A 22 -6.13 -6.47 -21.06
N ALA A 23 -5.64 -7.72 -20.97
CA ALA A 23 -6.15 -8.86 -21.73
C ALA A 23 -7.50 -9.40 -21.22
N GLY A 24 -8.12 -8.75 -20.23
CA GLY A 24 -9.44 -9.11 -19.72
C GLY A 24 -9.44 -10.14 -18.58
N ARG A 25 -8.28 -10.60 -18.09
CA ARG A 25 -8.24 -11.48 -16.91
C ARG A 25 -8.63 -10.70 -15.66
N ARG A 26 -9.52 -11.28 -14.85
CA ARG A 26 -10.02 -10.67 -13.61
C ARG A 26 -9.79 -11.62 -12.42
N GLY A 27 -9.49 -11.01 -11.25
CA GLY A 27 -9.11 -11.73 -10.05
C GLY A 27 -7.62 -12.08 -10.03
N ALA A 28 -6.99 -11.95 -8.86
CA ALA A 28 -5.55 -12.18 -8.68
C ALA A 28 -5.14 -13.65 -8.76
N GLU A 29 -6.11 -14.55 -8.62
CA GLU A 29 -5.88 -15.99 -8.61
C GLU A 29 -5.34 -16.47 -9.97
N GLY A 30 -4.24 -17.22 -9.93
CA GLY A 30 -3.60 -17.75 -11.14
C GLY A 30 -2.88 -16.70 -12.00
N TYR A 31 -2.63 -15.49 -11.49
CA TYR A 31 -1.82 -14.49 -12.20
C TYR A 31 -0.36 -14.89 -12.30
N PHE A 32 0.17 -15.52 -11.28
CA PHE A 32 1.58 -15.85 -11.15
C PHE A 32 1.79 -17.35 -10.99
N ASP A 33 2.87 -17.84 -11.56
CA ASP A 33 3.32 -19.21 -11.35
C ASP A 33 3.89 -19.43 -9.93
N ALA A 34 4.34 -20.65 -9.64
CA ALA A 34 4.82 -21.02 -8.31
C ALA A 34 6.08 -20.22 -7.91
N ASP A 35 7.02 -20.02 -8.84
CA ASP A 35 8.28 -19.29 -8.56
C ASP A 35 8.01 -17.80 -8.34
N GLN A 36 7.15 -17.19 -9.15
CA GLN A 36 6.72 -15.80 -9.01
C GLN A 36 5.97 -15.59 -7.70
N THR A 37 5.07 -16.50 -7.34
CA THR A 37 4.31 -16.47 -6.08
C THR A 37 5.26 -16.62 -4.88
N ALA A 38 6.24 -17.51 -4.93
CA ALA A 38 7.25 -17.67 -3.90
C ALA A 38 8.11 -16.42 -3.75
N TRP A 39 8.48 -15.77 -4.88
CA TRP A 39 9.21 -14.51 -4.85
C TRP A 39 8.39 -13.39 -4.20
N LEU A 40 7.12 -13.25 -4.54
CA LEU A 40 6.21 -12.28 -3.92
C LEU A 40 6.15 -12.50 -2.41
N ALA A 41 5.87 -13.72 -1.97
CA ALA A 41 5.77 -14.08 -0.55
C ALA A 41 7.07 -13.79 0.21
N ALA A 42 8.21 -14.10 -0.37
CA ALA A 42 9.54 -13.83 0.21
C ALA A 42 9.84 -12.33 0.35
N ASN A 43 9.11 -11.46 -0.35
CA ASN A 43 9.20 -10.01 -0.24
C ASN A 43 8.00 -9.38 0.54
N GLY A 44 7.16 -10.19 1.17
CA GLY A 44 5.99 -9.74 1.93
C GLY A 44 4.85 -9.25 1.04
N LEU A 45 4.82 -9.67 -0.23
CA LEU A 45 3.83 -9.30 -1.23
C LEU A 45 2.90 -10.47 -1.53
N THR A 46 1.77 -10.18 -2.15
CA THR A 46 0.81 -11.16 -2.64
C THR A 46 0.44 -10.87 -4.10
N ALA A 47 -0.13 -11.84 -4.78
CA ALA A 47 -0.72 -11.65 -6.10
C ALA A 47 -1.77 -10.52 -6.11
N GLN A 48 -2.55 -10.41 -5.02
CA GLN A 48 -3.57 -9.37 -4.88
C GLN A 48 -2.98 -7.95 -4.94
N HIS A 49 -1.81 -7.71 -4.34
CA HIS A 49 -1.17 -6.39 -4.42
C HIS A 49 -0.90 -5.97 -5.87
N LEU A 50 -0.39 -6.88 -6.69
CA LEU A 50 -0.07 -6.60 -8.09
C LEU A 50 -1.34 -6.49 -8.95
N TYR A 51 -2.36 -7.29 -8.64
CA TYR A 51 -3.66 -7.20 -9.28
C TYR A 51 -4.31 -5.83 -9.04
N ASP A 52 -4.35 -5.36 -7.77
CA ASP A 52 -4.93 -4.08 -7.40
C ASP A 52 -4.25 -2.92 -8.15
N TYR A 53 -2.92 -2.94 -8.23
CA TYR A 53 -2.17 -1.94 -9.00
C TYR A 53 -2.49 -2.01 -10.49
N ALA A 54 -2.61 -3.21 -11.06
CA ALA A 54 -2.93 -3.40 -12.47
C ALA A 54 -4.34 -2.92 -12.81
N GLU A 55 -5.31 -3.17 -11.92
CA GLU A 55 -6.69 -2.70 -12.05
C GLU A 55 -6.78 -1.18 -12.05
N ASP A 56 -6.17 -0.54 -11.05
CA ASP A 56 -6.19 0.91 -10.90
C ASP A 56 -5.39 1.63 -12.01
N ASP A 57 -4.22 1.09 -12.42
CA ASP A 57 -3.42 1.64 -13.52
C ASP A 57 -4.18 1.54 -14.85
N ALA A 58 -4.78 0.39 -15.16
CA ALA A 58 -5.56 0.22 -16.37
C ALA A 58 -6.82 1.09 -16.41
N GLY A 59 -7.39 1.42 -15.25
CA GLY A 59 -8.59 2.24 -15.11
C GLY A 59 -8.35 3.74 -15.21
N GLY A 60 -7.18 4.24 -14.81
CA GLY A 60 -6.91 5.66 -14.75
C GLY A 60 -5.44 6.07 -14.73
N GLY A 61 -4.52 5.12 -14.94
CA GLY A 61 -3.07 5.38 -14.92
C GLY A 61 -2.50 5.65 -13.53
N GLU A 62 -3.29 5.46 -12.48
CA GLU A 62 -2.89 5.67 -11.07
C GLU A 62 -3.03 4.37 -10.27
N PRO A 63 -2.15 4.15 -9.25
CA PRO A 63 -1.10 5.07 -8.78
C PRO A 63 0.14 5.14 -9.68
N GLY A 64 0.23 4.27 -10.70
CA GLY A 64 1.40 4.13 -11.56
C GLY A 64 2.56 3.39 -10.87
N PHE A 65 3.46 2.85 -11.69
CA PHE A 65 4.57 2.03 -11.21
C PHE A 65 5.45 2.70 -10.15
N GLY A 66 5.76 3.99 -10.31
CA GLY A 66 6.64 4.70 -9.38
C GLY A 66 6.09 4.73 -7.95
N HIS A 67 4.81 5.02 -7.79
CA HIS A 67 4.15 5.01 -6.48
C HIS A 67 4.00 3.60 -5.93
N ALA A 68 3.62 2.63 -6.77
CA ALA A 68 3.53 1.23 -6.39
C ALA A 68 4.87 0.70 -5.86
N LEU A 69 5.96 0.93 -6.59
CA LEU A 69 7.30 0.53 -6.17
C LEU A 69 7.70 1.18 -4.84
N ALA A 70 7.45 2.49 -4.69
CA ALA A 70 7.81 3.21 -3.46
C ALA A 70 7.04 2.68 -2.25
N ILE A 71 5.73 2.44 -2.37
CA ILE A 71 4.89 1.84 -1.32
C ILE A 71 5.42 0.46 -0.94
N GLU A 72 5.64 -0.41 -1.94
CA GLU A 72 6.05 -1.79 -1.68
C GLU A 72 7.50 -1.89 -1.19
N THR A 73 8.36 -0.94 -1.52
CA THR A 73 9.70 -0.86 -0.93
C THR A 73 9.61 -0.64 0.59
N ILE A 74 8.78 0.30 1.06
CA ILE A 74 8.57 0.54 2.50
C ILE A 74 7.92 -0.68 3.17
N ARG A 75 6.90 -1.27 2.55
CA ARG A 75 6.23 -2.47 3.09
C ARG A 75 7.20 -3.65 3.20
N ARG A 76 8.00 -3.89 2.16
CA ARG A 76 9.02 -4.95 2.12
C ARG A 76 10.09 -4.74 3.20
N ASP A 77 10.56 -3.51 3.36
CA ASP A 77 11.57 -3.19 4.36
C ASP A 77 11.05 -3.47 5.77
N TYR A 78 9.81 -3.07 6.07
CA TYR A 78 9.12 -3.42 7.31
C TYR A 78 9.02 -4.95 7.50
N PHE A 79 8.61 -5.68 6.44
CA PHE A 79 8.48 -7.13 6.48
C PHE A 79 9.79 -7.83 6.81
N LEU A 80 10.88 -7.43 6.18
CA LEU A 80 12.18 -8.07 6.36
C LEU A 80 12.84 -7.70 7.70
N ASN A 81 12.81 -6.42 8.08
CA ASN A 81 13.59 -5.91 9.20
C ASN A 81 12.80 -5.84 10.52
N VAL A 82 11.48 -5.69 10.48
CA VAL A 82 10.62 -5.67 11.68
C VAL A 82 9.95 -7.01 11.93
N GLN A 83 9.41 -7.63 10.87
CA GLN A 83 8.70 -8.91 10.97
C GLN A 83 9.62 -10.13 10.78
N GLY A 84 10.91 -9.93 10.48
CA GLY A 84 11.86 -11.03 10.25
C GLY A 84 11.47 -11.94 9.09
N GLY A 85 10.79 -11.40 8.07
CA GLY A 85 10.32 -12.15 6.90
C GLY A 85 9.12 -13.05 7.18
N ARG A 86 8.34 -12.78 8.23
CA ARG A 86 7.17 -13.58 8.60
C ARG A 86 5.92 -12.70 8.66
N GLY A 87 4.85 -13.13 8.00
CA GLY A 87 3.55 -12.48 8.13
C GLY A 87 2.94 -12.71 9.52
N THR A 88 2.07 -11.80 9.94
CA THR A 88 1.38 -11.90 11.25
C THR A 88 0.29 -12.98 11.26
N GLY A 89 -0.19 -13.40 10.09
CA GLY A 89 -1.36 -14.28 9.95
C GLY A 89 -2.69 -13.61 10.29
N VAL A 90 -2.68 -12.31 10.61
CA VAL A 90 -3.87 -11.52 10.93
C VAL A 90 -4.44 -10.89 9.67
N VAL A 91 -5.76 -10.85 9.55
CA VAL A 91 -6.49 -10.06 8.55
C VAL A 91 -7.31 -9.01 9.30
N ALA A 92 -7.07 -7.74 8.99
CA ALA A 92 -7.79 -6.64 9.62
C ALA A 92 -9.25 -6.61 9.12
N ASP A 93 -10.17 -6.27 10.03
CA ASP A 93 -11.57 -6.07 9.67
C ASP A 93 -11.87 -4.58 9.46
N PRO A 94 -12.12 -4.13 8.21
CA PRO A 94 -12.42 -2.74 7.90
C PRO A 94 -13.72 -2.21 8.52
N ALA A 95 -14.62 -3.08 9.00
CA ALA A 95 -15.83 -2.67 9.69
C ALA A 95 -15.53 -1.99 11.03
N ASN A 96 -14.37 -2.30 11.63
CA ASN A 96 -13.91 -1.68 12.87
C ASN A 96 -13.14 -0.36 12.66
N TRP A 97 -12.99 0.09 11.40
CA TRP A 97 -12.29 1.34 11.10
C TRP A 97 -13.24 2.54 11.11
N PRO A 98 -12.74 3.74 11.42
CA PRO A 98 -13.53 4.95 11.32
C PRO A 98 -14.22 5.11 9.97
N ASP A 99 -15.39 5.76 9.97
CA ASP A 99 -16.15 6.03 8.76
C ASP A 99 -15.35 6.86 7.74
N LYS A 100 -15.76 6.80 6.47
CA LYS A 100 -15.11 7.55 5.39
C LYS A 100 -15.24 9.07 5.55
N THR A 101 -16.23 9.54 6.30
CA THR A 101 -16.46 10.96 6.61
C THR A 101 -15.84 11.41 7.92
N ALA A 102 -15.28 10.47 8.71
CA ALA A 102 -14.62 10.79 9.98
C ALA A 102 -13.48 11.78 9.76
N ALA A 103 -13.36 12.73 10.67
CA ALA A 103 -12.35 13.77 10.63
C ALA A 103 -11.67 13.93 12.00
N VAL A 104 -10.41 14.34 11.98
CA VAL A 104 -9.67 14.80 13.16
C VAL A 104 -8.96 16.10 12.81
N ASP A 105 -9.11 17.13 13.63
CA ASP A 105 -8.53 18.46 13.39
C ASP A 105 -8.84 19.03 11.98
N GLY A 106 -10.04 18.76 11.44
CA GLY A 106 -10.43 19.17 10.09
C GLY A 106 -9.82 18.35 8.95
N LEU A 107 -9.10 17.28 9.26
CA LEU A 107 -8.54 16.36 8.29
C LEU A 107 -9.50 15.17 8.09
N VAL A 108 -10.40 15.30 7.12
CA VAL A 108 -11.32 14.23 6.71
C VAL A 108 -10.50 13.08 6.12
N TRP A 109 -10.95 11.84 6.30
CA TRP A 109 -10.29 10.62 5.84
C TRP A 109 -9.07 10.19 6.67
N LEU A 110 -8.38 11.10 7.40
CA LEU A 110 -7.21 10.76 8.20
C LEU A 110 -7.51 9.69 9.26
N PRO A 111 -8.60 9.75 10.02
CA PRO A 111 -8.90 8.69 11.01
C PRO A 111 -9.01 7.30 10.38
N ARG A 112 -9.49 7.20 9.13
CA ARG A 112 -9.65 5.92 8.43
C ARG A 112 -8.35 5.42 7.81
N ILE A 113 -7.51 6.29 7.27
CA ILE A 113 -6.26 5.87 6.60
C ILE A 113 -5.19 5.46 7.62
N LEU A 114 -5.24 5.92 8.87
CA LEU A 114 -4.31 5.52 9.93
C LEU A 114 -4.31 4.00 10.16
N PRO A 115 -5.42 3.34 10.55
CA PRO A 115 -5.45 1.89 10.72
C PRO A 115 -5.18 1.16 9.42
N LYS A 116 -5.61 1.67 8.27
CA LYS A 116 -5.34 1.10 6.96
C LYS A 116 -3.85 1.07 6.62
N ALA A 117 -3.12 2.15 6.86
CA ALA A 117 -1.69 2.23 6.63
C ALA A 117 -0.90 1.30 7.57
N ARG A 118 -1.34 1.19 8.84
CA ARG A 118 -0.76 0.22 9.79
C ARG A 118 -0.99 -1.22 9.34
N ALA A 119 -2.19 -1.54 8.87
CA ALA A 119 -2.51 -2.86 8.31
C ALA A 119 -1.68 -3.13 7.03
N LYS A 120 -1.47 -2.13 6.17
CA LYS A 120 -0.58 -2.25 5.00
C LYS A 120 0.84 -2.59 5.41
N LEU A 121 1.43 -1.88 6.38
CA LEU A 121 2.78 -2.17 6.88
C LEU A 121 2.91 -3.60 7.39
N ARG A 122 1.93 -4.08 8.15
CA ARG A 122 1.96 -5.43 8.72
C ARG A 122 1.55 -6.54 7.76
N GLY A 123 1.04 -6.19 6.56
CA GLY A 123 0.52 -7.16 5.59
C GLY A 123 -0.80 -7.79 6.03
N GLU A 124 -1.64 -7.03 6.70
CA GLU A 124 -2.91 -7.44 7.30
C GLU A 124 -4.13 -6.90 6.54
N LEU A 125 -3.93 -6.22 5.41
CA LEU A 125 -5.06 -5.74 4.60
C LEU A 125 -5.83 -6.94 4.03
N PRO A 126 -7.16 -6.94 4.16
CA PRO A 126 -7.98 -7.95 3.47
C PRO A 126 -7.90 -7.75 1.95
N ALA A 127 -8.12 -8.81 1.18
CA ALA A 127 -8.04 -8.80 -0.28
C ALA A 127 -9.00 -7.79 -0.96
N THR A 128 -10.00 -7.31 -0.23
CA THR A 128 -10.97 -6.30 -0.70
C THR A 128 -10.50 -4.85 -0.49
N MET A 129 -9.30 -4.65 0.06
CA MET A 129 -8.80 -3.33 0.46
C MET A 129 -7.40 -3.07 -0.06
N MET A 130 -7.27 -2.02 -0.85
CA MET A 130 -5.98 -1.53 -1.34
C MET A 130 -5.55 -0.26 -0.59
N TYR A 131 -4.29 -0.20 -0.14
CA TYR A 131 -3.66 1.05 0.29
C TYR A 131 -3.23 1.85 -0.95
N GLY A 132 -3.59 3.13 -0.99
CA GLY A 132 -3.40 3.96 -2.17
C GLY A 132 -4.57 3.89 -3.16
N CYS A 133 -5.74 3.39 -2.75
CA CYS A 133 -6.96 3.44 -3.56
C CYS A 133 -7.41 4.89 -3.83
N GLY A 134 -8.41 5.09 -4.70
CA GLY A 134 -8.89 6.42 -5.12
C GLY A 134 -9.18 7.38 -3.96
N GLY A 135 -9.77 6.91 -2.85
CA GLY A 135 -10.01 7.74 -1.66
C GLY A 135 -8.73 8.16 -0.95
N ASP A 136 -7.77 7.22 -0.82
CA ASP A 136 -6.47 7.51 -0.23
C ASP A 136 -5.70 8.51 -1.10
N ARG A 137 -5.69 8.30 -2.43
CA ARG A 137 -5.00 9.20 -3.37
C ARG A 137 -5.55 10.62 -3.32
N ARG A 138 -6.88 10.77 -3.19
CA ARG A 138 -7.51 12.08 -3.00
C ARG A 138 -6.99 12.75 -1.73
N PHE A 139 -7.00 12.06 -0.59
CA PHE A 139 -6.47 12.57 0.67
C PHE A 139 -5.00 12.99 0.53
N PHE A 140 -4.17 12.16 -0.07
CA PHE A 140 -2.75 12.45 -0.26
C PHE A 140 -2.53 13.69 -1.15
N LYS A 141 -3.24 13.81 -2.27
CA LYS A 141 -3.16 14.97 -3.17
C LYS A 141 -3.61 16.26 -2.48
N GLU A 142 -4.72 16.21 -1.74
CA GLU A 142 -5.26 17.35 -1.00
C GLU A 142 -4.32 17.86 0.11
N ASN A 143 -3.45 17.02 0.62
CA ASN A 143 -2.52 17.37 1.69
C ASN A 143 -1.04 17.41 1.24
N ASP A 144 -0.76 17.25 -0.07
CA ASP A 144 0.58 17.24 -0.65
C ASP A 144 1.52 16.19 -0.05
N ILE A 145 1.05 14.96 0.02
CA ILE A 145 1.73 13.84 0.65
C ILE A 145 1.92 12.72 -0.36
N LEU A 146 3.11 12.16 -0.46
CA LEU A 146 3.32 10.92 -1.21
C LEU A 146 2.85 9.72 -0.40
N PRO A 147 2.15 8.73 -1.01
CA PRO A 147 1.68 7.54 -0.30
C PRO A 147 2.79 6.80 0.47
N ALA A 148 3.96 6.64 -0.15
CA ALA A 148 5.10 5.99 0.50
C ALA A 148 5.67 6.83 1.67
N GLU A 149 5.69 8.16 1.53
CA GLU A 149 6.12 9.07 2.60
C GLU A 149 5.21 8.94 3.83
N PHE A 150 3.90 8.86 3.61
CA PHE A 150 2.93 8.63 4.69
C PHE A 150 3.13 7.26 5.34
N LEU A 151 3.33 6.22 4.55
CA LEU A 151 3.58 4.88 5.06
C LEU A 151 4.86 4.81 5.91
N ALA A 152 5.93 5.48 5.49
CA ALA A 152 7.17 5.61 6.25
C ALA A 152 6.97 6.43 7.54
N LEU A 153 6.12 7.46 7.51
CA LEU A 153 5.75 8.22 8.70
C LEU A 153 5.01 7.33 9.72
N ILE A 154 4.02 6.55 9.26
CA ILE A 154 3.30 5.59 10.11
C ILE A 154 4.25 4.60 10.77
N TRP A 155 5.22 4.08 10.02
CA TRP A 155 6.23 3.19 10.58
C TRP A 155 7.03 3.86 11.72
N ARG A 156 7.56 5.06 11.48
CA ARG A 156 8.37 5.80 12.46
C ARG A 156 7.57 6.24 13.69
N ALA A 157 6.35 6.69 13.51
CA ALA A 157 5.49 7.18 14.59
C ALA A 157 4.84 6.06 15.40
N GLY A 158 4.71 4.84 14.82
CA GLY A 158 4.08 3.72 15.52
C GLY A 158 2.64 4.01 15.92
N ALA A 159 2.39 4.10 17.23
CA ALA A 159 1.07 4.38 17.80
C ALA A 159 0.81 5.88 18.07
N ASP A 160 1.77 6.76 17.80
CA ASP A 160 1.64 8.20 18.08
C ASP A 160 0.84 8.92 17.00
N ASP A 161 -0.49 8.84 17.10
CA ASP A 161 -1.41 9.52 16.19
C ASP A 161 -1.27 11.05 16.26
N ALA A 162 -0.93 11.60 17.43
CA ALA A 162 -0.78 13.05 17.59
C ALA A 162 0.40 13.58 16.75
N ALA A 163 1.52 12.87 16.76
CA ALA A 163 2.66 13.22 15.89
C ALA A 163 2.32 13.15 14.41
N ILE A 164 1.53 12.14 14.00
CA ILE A 164 1.10 11.98 12.60
C ILE A 164 0.18 13.14 12.21
N ILE A 165 -0.84 13.46 13.01
CA ILE A 165 -1.77 14.56 12.78
C ILE A 165 -1.01 15.89 12.64
N ALA A 166 -0.10 16.17 13.57
CA ALA A 166 0.71 17.39 13.56
C ALA A 166 1.58 17.47 12.29
N TRP A 167 2.13 16.33 11.83
CA TRP A 167 2.91 16.28 10.60
C TRP A 167 2.05 16.58 9.37
N VAL A 168 0.86 15.97 9.22
CA VAL A 168 -0.07 16.22 8.12
C VAL A 168 -0.50 17.69 8.08
N LYS A 169 -0.81 18.28 9.26
CA LYS A 169 -1.17 19.72 9.34
C LYS A 169 -0.04 20.63 8.87
N ARG A 170 1.20 20.34 9.25
CA ARG A 170 2.36 21.13 8.79
C ARG A 170 2.55 21.00 7.27
N ARG A 171 2.38 19.81 6.70
CA ARG A 171 2.49 19.59 5.26
C ARG A 171 1.42 20.40 4.50
N LYS A 172 0.18 20.34 4.96
CA LYS A 172 -0.93 21.10 4.38
C LYS A 172 -0.74 22.63 4.47
N ALA A 173 -0.16 23.13 5.56
CA ALA A 173 0.09 24.55 5.77
C ALA A 173 1.26 25.12 4.97
N GLY A 174 2.17 24.29 4.50
CA GLY A 174 3.33 24.67 3.70
C GLY A 174 3.07 24.87 2.20
N ARG A 175 1.80 24.82 1.78
CA ARG A 175 1.35 25.07 0.39
C ARG A 175 1.21 26.53 0.10
#